data_5d289c04f2d2d3d0208af1e543c91a40
#
_entry.id   5d289c04f2d2d3d0208af1e543c91a40
#
_cell.length_a   1.000
_cell.length_b   1.000
_cell.length_c   1.000
_cell.angle_alpha   90.00
_cell.angle_beta   90.00
_cell.angle_gamma   90.00
#
_symmetry.space_group_name_H-M   'P 1'
#
loop_
_entity.id
_entity.type
_entity.pdbx_description
1 polymer ?
#
loop_
_entity_poly.entity_id
_entity_poly.type
_entity_poly.pdbx_seq_one_letter_code
_entity_poly.pdbx_strand_id
1 'polypeptide(L)'
;MLEPICEPKFHNHSYGFRQNRDAHHAVSRVVSMVNMYKHYYCVDVDIKGFFDNVNHGKLLKQIWTLGIRDKRLLCIISKILKSEIEGEGIPDKGTPQGGLVSPLLSLIVLNELDWWVSSQWETFTPNGVKEGKMKGSKGWWGYARKYTNLKDGYVVRYADDFKIMCRSYTDAQRYYHATVDFLKSRLKLDISP
;
A
#
# COMPACT_ATOMS: atom_id res chain seq x y z
N MET A 1 15.94 -3.21 -14.23
CA MET A 1 15.56 -4.64 -14.33
C MET A 1 14.38 -5.06 -13.45
N LEU A 2 14.28 -4.61 -12.20
CA LEU A 2 13.16 -4.98 -11.31
C LEU A 2 11.85 -4.23 -11.63
N GLU A 3 11.93 -2.96 -11.97
CA GLU A 3 10.80 -2.06 -12.17
C GLU A 3 9.78 -2.59 -13.20
N PRO A 4 10.16 -3.03 -14.42
CA PRO A 4 9.19 -3.54 -15.40
C PRO A 4 8.42 -4.78 -14.92
N ILE A 5 8.97 -5.54 -13.96
CA ILE A 5 8.31 -6.72 -13.38
C ILE A 5 7.33 -6.31 -12.28
N CYS A 6 7.67 -5.28 -11.51
CA CYS A 6 6.90 -4.81 -10.37
C CYS A 6 5.78 -3.86 -10.78
N GLU A 7 6.04 -2.95 -11.73
CA GLU A 7 5.15 -1.86 -12.14
C GLU A 7 3.72 -2.34 -12.47
N PRO A 8 3.50 -3.41 -13.25
CA PRO A 8 2.16 -3.90 -13.57
C PRO A 8 1.39 -4.45 -12.37
N LYS A 9 2.07 -4.67 -11.23
CA LYS A 9 1.51 -5.28 -10.01
C LYS A 9 1.22 -4.25 -8.92
N PHE A 10 1.68 -3.03 -9.10
CA PHE A 10 1.38 -1.96 -8.18
C PHE A 10 -0.06 -1.50 -8.33
N HIS A 11 -0.65 -1.16 -7.19
CA HIS A 11 -2.01 -0.65 -7.15
C HIS A 11 -2.16 0.64 -7.97
N ASN A 12 -3.31 0.81 -8.63
CA ASN A 12 -3.56 1.93 -9.53
C ASN A 12 -3.51 3.31 -8.85
N HIS A 13 -3.78 3.38 -7.56
CA HIS A 13 -3.81 4.62 -6.78
C HIS A 13 -2.57 4.83 -5.90
N SER A 14 -1.45 4.19 -6.28
CA SER A 14 -0.11 4.50 -5.81
C SER A 14 0.60 5.36 -6.86
N TYR A 15 1.07 6.55 -6.49
CA TYR A 15 1.54 7.58 -7.43
C TYR A 15 3.02 7.95 -7.27
N GLY A 16 3.58 7.90 -6.08
CA GLY A 16 4.98 8.26 -5.83
C GLY A 16 5.98 7.27 -6.44
N PHE A 17 7.11 7.76 -6.89
CA PHE A 17 8.22 6.98 -7.45
C PHE A 17 7.86 6.09 -8.65
N ARG A 18 6.80 6.40 -9.38
CA ARG A 18 6.34 5.63 -10.55
C ARG A 18 6.43 6.46 -11.81
N GLN A 19 6.76 5.82 -12.94
CA GLN A 19 6.80 6.48 -14.24
C GLN A 19 5.41 6.98 -14.64
N ASN A 20 5.36 8.17 -15.24
CA ASN A 20 4.13 8.82 -15.69
C ASN A 20 3.09 9.09 -14.60
N ARG A 21 3.52 9.15 -13.34
CA ARG A 21 2.67 9.47 -12.19
C ARG A 21 3.37 10.52 -11.32
N ASP A 22 2.58 11.45 -10.80
CA ASP A 22 3.08 12.56 -9.99
C ASP A 22 2.12 12.90 -8.84
N ALA A 23 2.51 13.87 -8.02
CA ALA A 23 1.70 14.34 -6.90
C ALA A 23 0.37 14.96 -7.37
N HIS A 24 0.34 15.60 -8.56
CA HIS A 24 -0.89 16.20 -9.10
C HIS A 24 -1.95 15.15 -9.40
N HIS A 25 -1.56 13.96 -9.87
CA HIS A 25 -2.49 12.84 -10.07
C HIS A 25 -3.09 12.37 -8.73
N ALA A 26 -2.28 12.28 -7.67
CA ALA A 26 -2.76 11.92 -6.34
C ALA A 26 -3.75 12.97 -5.79
N VAL A 27 -3.39 14.26 -5.87
CA VAL A 27 -4.23 15.38 -5.45
C VAL A 27 -5.53 15.41 -6.26
N SER A 28 -5.45 15.29 -7.59
CA SER A 28 -6.63 15.25 -8.47
C SER A 28 -7.60 14.13 -8.09
N ARG A 29 -7.07 12.96 -7.72
CA ARG A 29 -7.87 11.84 -7.21
C ARG A 29 -8.60 12.21 -5.92
N VAL A 30 -7.90 12.81 -4.94
CA VAL A 30 -8.51 13.25 -3.67
C VAL A 30 -9.59 14.31 -3.93
N VAL A 31 -9.29 15.32 -4.75
CA VAL A 31 -10.26 16.38 -5.13
C VAL A 31 -11.51 15.79 -5.78
N SER A 32 -11.34 14.83 -6.68
CA SER A 32 -12.45 14.12 -7.32
C SER A 32 -13.29 13.35 -6.28
N MET A 33 -12.67 12.68 -5.31
CA MET A 33 -13.36 11.96 -4.25
C MET A 33 -14.17 12.89 -3.36
N VAL A 34 -13.64 14.05 -3.01
CA VAL A 34 -14.32 15.06 -2.19
C VAL A 34 -15.51 15.67 -2.97
N ASN A 35 -15.24 16.19 -4.17
CA ASN A 35 -16.22 16.98 -4.91
C ASN A 35 -17.33 16.12 -5.55
N MET A 36 -16.95 14.99 -6.16
CA MET A 36 -17.89 14.16 -6.92
C MET A 36 -18.50 13.04 -6.07
N TYR A 37 -17.71 12.41 -5.19
CA TYR A 37 -18.16 11.22 -4.45
C TYR A 37 -18.48 11.48 -2.99
N LYS A 38 -18.29 12.72 -2.50
CA LYS A 38 -18.62 13.16 -1.13
C LYS A 38 -17.90 12.37 -0.02
N HIS A 39 -16.64 12.00 -0.27
CA HIS A 39 -15.76 11.38 0.73
C HIS A 39 -15.05 12.47 1.52
N TYR A 40 -15.69 12.97 2.56
CA TYR A 40 -15.20 14.13 3.33
C TYR A 40 -14.31 13.76 4.52
N TYR A 41 -14.24 12.49 4.85
CA TYR A 41 -13.41 12.01 5.96
C TYR A 41 -12.16 11.36 5.43
N CYS A 42 -11.02 11.81 5.93
CA CYS A 42 -9.71 11.31 5.53
C CYS A 42 -9.05 10.61 6.72
N VAL A 43 -8.64 9.38 6.54
CA VAL A 43 -7.74 8.69 7.46
C VAL A 43 -6.34 9.00 7.00
N ASP A 44 -5.60 9.67 7.87
CA ASP A 44 -4.22 10.04 7.69
C ASP A 44 -3.37 9.32 8.74
N VAL A 45 -2.42 8.52 8.32
CA VAL A 45 -1.54 7.75 9.21
C VAL A 45 -0.11 7.93 8.75
N ASP A 46 0.71 8.49 9.62
CA ASP A 46 2.13 8.62 9.38
C ASP A 46 2.89 7.39 9.90
N ILE A 47 3.76 6.83 9.06
CA ILE A 47 4.58 5.67 9.41
C ILE A 47 5.90 6.16 10.00
N LYS A 48 6.17 5.76 11.24
CA LYS A 48 7.37 6.19 11.95
C LYS A 48 8.63 5.71 11.25
N GLY A 49 9.43 6.68 10.74
CA GLY A 49 10.73 6.41 10.11
C GLY A 49 10.64 5.27 9.10
N PHE A 50 9.74 5.37 8.13
CA PHE A 50 9.39 4.27 7.23
C PHE A 50 10.62 3.57 6.63
N PHE A 51 11.52 4.34 6.00
CA PHE A 51 12.70 3.78 5.33
C PHE A 51 13.66 3.05 6.29
N ASP A 52 13.74 3.47 7.53
CA ASP A 52 14.62 2.91 8.56
C ASP A 52 14.02 1.67 9.24
N ASN A 53 12.71 1.45 9.08
CA ASN A 53 11.99 0.39 9.78
C ASN A 53 11.51 -0.75 8.87
N VAL A 54 11.84 -0.75 7.59
CA VAL A 54 11.46 -1.82 6.65
C VAL A 54 12.10 -3.15 7.08
N ASN A 55 11.27 -4.15 7.35
CA ASN A 55 11.75 -5.48 7.71
C ASN A 55 12.29 -6.23 6.48
N HIS A 56 13.58 -6.57 6.48
CA HIS A 56 14.27 -7.23 5.35
C HIS A 56 13.63 -8.57 4.97
N GLY A 57 13.32 -9.41 5.97
CA GLY A 57 12.72 -10.72 5.72
C GLY A 57 11.32 -10.63 5.12
N LYS A 58 10.51 -9.65 5.56
CA LYS A 58 9.18 -9.39 4.98
C LYS A 58 9.31 -8.87 3.56
N LEU A 59 10.18 -7.91 3.31
CA LEU A 59 10.42 -7.35 1.97
C LEU A 59 10.85 -8.43 0.97
N LEU A 60 11.80 -9.29 1.32
CA LEU A 60 12.25 -10.39 0.44
C LEU A 60 11.10 -11.38 0.13
N LYS A 61 10.22 -11.67 1.09
CA LYS A 61 9.01 -12.48 0.86
C LYS A 61 8.03 -11.77 -0.08
N GLN A 62 7.85 -10.46 0.05
CA GLN A 62 6.99 -9.68 -0.86
C GLN A 62 7.54 -9.68 -2.28
N ILE A 63 8.86 -9.50 -2.47
CA ILE A 63 9.51 -9.58 -3.78
C ILE A 63 9.29 -10.98 -4.41
N TRP A 64 9.42 -12.03 -3.62
CA TRP A 64 9.13 -13.40 -4.07
C TRP A 64 7.67 -13.57 -4.53
N THR A 65 6.71 -13.05 -3.77
CA THR A 65 5.28 -13.13 -4.10
C THR A 65 4.90 -12.32 -5.33
N LEU A 66 5.63 -11.24 -5.63
CA LEU A 66 5.52 -10.51 -6.88
C LEU A 66 6.05 -11.28 -8.11
N GLY A 67 6.57 -12.50 -7.91
CA GLY A 67 7.03 -13.38 -8.98
C GLY A 67 8.53 -13.28 -9.29
N ILE A 68 9.28 -12.53 -8.53
CA ILE A 68 10.75 -12.46 -8.64
C ILE A 68 11.34 -13.60 -7.81
N ARG A 69 11.52 -14.76 -8.46
CA ARG A 69 11.92 -16.02 -7.80
C ARG A 69 13.36 -16.41 -8.02
N ASP A 70 14.18 -15.55 -8.62
CA ASP A 70 15.62 -15.75 -8.77
C ASP A 70 16.30 -15.59 -7.41
N LYS A 71 16.83 -16.70 -6.89
CA LYS A 71 17.55 -16.74 -5.61
C LYS A 71 18.82 -15.90 -5.61
N ARG A 72 19.53 -15.82 -6.77
CA ARG A 72 20.74 -15.01 -6.90
C ARG A 72 20.41 -13.53 -6.78
N LEU A 73 19.34 -13.08 -7.45
CA LEU A 73 18.88 -11.71 -7.38
C LEU A 73 18.41 -11.33 -5.96
N LEU A 74 17.66 -12.21 -5.30
CA LEU A 74 17.24 -12.01 -3.90
C LEU A 74 18.44 -11.94 -2.94
N CYS A 75 19.48 -12.75 -3.19
CA CYS A 75 20.73 -12.68 -2.43
C CYS A 75 21.43 -11.32 -2.61
N ILE A 76 21.47 -10.79 -3.85
CA ILE A 76 22.03 -9.47 -4.14
C ILE A 76 21.23 -8.38 -3.40
N ILE A 77 19.90 -8.40 -3.49
CA ILE A 77 19.04 -7.45 -2.77
C ILE A 77 19.29 -7.54 -1.26
N SER A 78 19.38 -8.76 -0.71
CA SER A 78 19.68 -8.95 0.71
C SER A 78 21.03 -8.38 1.11
N LYS A 79 22.05 -8.49 0.26
CA LYS A 79 23.37 -7.87 0.50
C LYS A 79 23.31 -6.35 0.46
N ILE A 80 22.54 -5.77 -0.47
CA ILE A 80 22.32 -4.32 -0.54
C ILE A 80 21.63 -3.82 0.74
N LEU A 81 20.59 -4.51 1.21
CA LEU A 81 19.88 -4.16 2.44
C LEU A 81 20.74 -4.25 3.69
N LYS A 82 21.74 -5.13 3.68
CA LYS A 82 22.69 -5.37 4.77
C LYS A 82 24.06 -4.72 4.55
N SER A 83 24.16 -3.78 3.61
CA SER A 83 25.40 -3.02 3.43
C SER A 83 25.68 -2.23 4.70
N GLU A 84 26.95 -2.22 5.11
CA GLU A 84 27.40 -1.50 6.29
C GLU A 84 27.21 0.00 6.11
N ILE A 85 26.68 0.63 7.15
CA ILE A 85 26.47 2.08 7.23
C ILE A 85 27.60 2.63 8.11
N GLU A 86 28.35 3.62 7.59
CA GLU A 86 29.45 4.24 8.32
C GLU A 86 28.95 4.79 9.67
N GLY A 87 29.56 4.31 10.75
CA GLY A 87 29.21 4.70 12.13
C GLY A 87 28.05 3.93 12.77
N GLU A 88 27.27 3.16 12.02
CA GLU A 88 26.10 2.40 12.54
C GLU A 88 26.28 0.88 12.39
N GLY A 89 27.19 0.43 11.50
CA GLY A 89 27.40 -1.00 11.25
C GLY A 89 26.38 -1.61 10.27
N ILE A 90 26.12 -2.92 10.41
CA ILE A 90 25.20 -3.66 9.53
C ILE A 90 23.77 -3.53 10.05
N PRO A 91 22.83 -2.94 9.27
CA PRO A 91 21.46 -2.74 9.71
C PRO A 91 20.66 -4.04 9.70
N ASP A 92 19.86 -4.28 10.75
CA ASP A 92 18.91 -5.40 10.81
C ASP A 92 17.61 -5.13 10.05
N LYS A 93 17.29 -3.88 9.81
CA LYS A 93 16.09 -3.39 9.14
C LYS A 93 16.38 -2.10 8.38
N GLY A 94 15.45 -1.65 7.58
CA GLY A 94 15.57 -0.42 6.81
C GLY A 94 16.03 -0.63 5.38
N THR A 95 15.99 0.45 4.61
CA THR A 95 16.50 0.51 3.24
C THR A 95 17.54 1.62 3.16
N PRO A 96 18.66 1.43 2.41
CA PRO A 96 19.69 2.44 2.32
C PRO A 96 19.14 3.78 1.83
N GLN A 97 19.26 4.84 2.65
CA GLN A 97 18.82 6.18 2.26
C GLN A 97 19.70 6.69 1.09
N GLY A 98 19.07 7.32 0.09
CA GLY A 98 19.76 7.79 -1.11
C GLY A 98 20.09 6.69 -2.14
N GLY A 99 19.80 5.43 -1.86
CA GLY A 99 20.00 4.32 -2.81
C GLY A 99 18.97 4.37 -3.96
N LEU A 100 19.43 4.15 -5.19
CA LEU A 100 18.57 4.12 -6.39
C LEU A 100 17.45 3.06 -6.34
N VAL A 101 17.63 2.01 -5.56
CA VAL A 101 16.66 0.91 -5.44
C VAL A 101 15.65 1.15 -4.32
N SER A 102 15.97 1.98 -3.33
CA SER A 102 15.15 2.20 -2.13
C SER A 102 13.73 2.69 -2.44
N PRO A 103 13.49 3.61 -3.40
CA PRO A 103 12.14 4.00 -3.79
C PRO A 103 11.30 2.83 -4.32
N LEU A 104 11.89 1.95 -5.14
CA LEU A 104 11.19 0.77 -5.65
C LEU A 104 10.89 -0.23 -4.53
N LEU A 105 11.82 -0.44 -3.60
CA LEU A 105 11.62 -1.32 -2.45
C LEU A 105 10.50 -0.81 -1.54
N SER A 106 10.43 0.51 -1.33
CA SER A 106 9.35 1.13 -0.56
C SER A 106 7.98 0.92 -1.20
N LEU A 107 7.90 1.05 -2.54
CA LEU A 107 6.68 0.74 -3.29
C LEU A 107 6.24 -0.70 -3.09
N ILE A 108 7.17 -1.66 -3.11
CA ILE A 108 6.89 -3.09 -2.91
C ILE A 108 6.33 -3.33 -1.51
N VAL A 109 6.91 -2.72 -0.47
CA VAL A 109 6.44 -2.90 0.92
C VAL A 109 5.01 -2.44 1.08
N LEU A 110 4.70 -1.23 0.63
CA LEU A 110 3.38 -0.62 0.82
C LEU A 110 2.33 -1.07 -0.20
N ASN A 111 2.72 -1.72 -1.29
CA ASN A 111 1.77 -2.30 -2.24
C ASN A 111 0.83 -3.32 -1.60
N GLU A 112 1.29 -4.04 -0.57
CA GLU A 112 0.44 -4.96 0.18
C GLU A 112 -0.65 -4.22 0.95
N LEU A 113 -0.35 -3.04 1.51
CA LEU A 113 -1.33 -2.16 2.13
C LEU A 113 -2.36 -1.65 1.12
N ASP A 114 -1.89 -1.17 -0.04
CA ASP A 114 -2.77 -0.63 -1.09
C ASP A 114 -3.80 -1.67 -1.53
N TRP A 115 -3.35 -2.87 -1.85
CA TRP A 115 -4.23 -3.96 -2.26
C TRP A 115 -5.12 -4.45 -1.13
N TRP A 116 -4.63 -4.45 0.12
CA TRP A 116 -5.46 -4.82 1.26
C TRP A 116 -6.60 -3.82 1.45
N VAL A 117 -6.32 -2.50 1.48
CA VAL A 117 -7.37 -1.47 1.60
C VAL A 117 -8.37 -1.58 0.46
N SER A 118 -7.88 -1.68 -0.78
CA SER A 118 -8.73 -1.80 -1.97
C SER A 118 -9.61 -3.06 -1.94
N SER A 119 -9.08 -4.17 -1.44
CA SER A 119 -9.83 -5.44 -1.33
C SER A 119 -10.97 -5.39 -0.31
N GLN A 120 -10.96 -4.46 0.63
CA GLN A 120 -12.04 -4.32 1.60
C GLN A 120 -13.31 -3.73 0.96
N TRP A 121 -13.16 -2.90 -0.07
CA TRP A 121 -14.29 -2.23 -0.71
C TRP A 121 -14.17 -2.09 -2.23
N GLU A 122 -13.16 -1.38 -2.73
CA GLU A 122 -13.05 -0.98 -4.13
C GLU A 122 -12.97 -2.17 -5.09
N THR A 123 -12.16 -3.17 -4.74
CA THR A 123 -11.97 -4.41 -5.52
C THR A 123 -12.58 -5.63 -4.84
N PHE A 124 -13.38 -5.43 -3.80
CA PHE A 124 -14.04 -6.52 -3.08
C PHE A 124 -14.82 -7.41 -4.05
N THR A 125 -14.58 -8.72 -3.99
CA THR A 125 -15.29 -9.72 -4.78
C THR A 125 -15.84 -10.79 -3.83
N PRO A 126 -17.17 -10.93 -3.70
CA PRO A 126 -17.76 -11.93 -2.84
C PRO A 126 -17.44 -13.34 -3.33
N ASN A 127 -17.25 -14.27 -2.41
CA ASN A 127 -17.05 -15.67 -2.73
C ASN A 127 -18.22 -16.21 -3.56
N GLY A 128 -17.92 -16.83 -4.71
CA GLY A 128 -18.92 -17.46 -5.60
C GLY A 128 -19.53 -16.54 -6.67
N VAL A 129 -19.19 -15.26 -6.70
CA VAL A 129 -19.62 -14.36 -7.79
C VAL A 129 -18.51 -14.24 -8.82
N LYS A 130 -18.79 -14.65 -10.07
CA LYS A 130 -17.86 -14.50 -11.20
C LYS A 130 -17.62 -13.00 -11.45
N GLU A 131 -16.36 -12.61 -11.56
CA GLU A 131 -15.94 -11.26 -11.94
C GLU A 131 -16.71 -10.79 -13.18
N GLY A 132 -17.30 -9.59 -13.10
CA GLY A 132 -17.95 -8.95 -14.25
C GLY A 132 -19.49 -8.99 -14.29
N LYS A 133 -20.17 -9.91 -13.61
CA LYS A 133 -21.65 -9.99 -13.73
C LYS A 133 -22.48 -9.11 -12.81
N MET A 134 -21.91 -8.58 -11.73
CA MET A 134 -22.66 -7.78 -10.76
C MET A 134 -21.97 -6.47 -10.31
N LYS A 135 -20.71 -6.24 -10.68
CA LYS A 135 -19.95 -5.05 -10.25
C LYS A 135 -20.62 -3.78 -10.79
N GLY A 136 -20.97 -2.85 -9.89
CA GLY A 136 -21.64 -1.59 -10.25
C GLY A 136 -23.17 -1.61 -10.29
N SER A 137 -23.81 -2.77 -10.16
CA SER A 137 -25.27 -2.84 -10.02
C SER A 137 -25.74 -2.45 -8.60
N LYS A 138 -26.99 -1.95 -8.46
CA LYS A 138 -27.57 -1.68 -7.13
C LYS A 138 -27.51 -2.90 -6.20
N GLY A 139 -27.68 -4.11 -6.74
CA GLY A 139 -27.57 -5.36 -5.98
C GLY A 139 -26.18 -5.65 -5.48
N TRP A 140 -25.14 -5.31 -6.24
CA TRP A 140 -23.75 -5.44 -5.83
C TRP A 140 -23.41 -4.61 -4.59
N TRP A 141 -23.75 -3.32 -4.59
CA TRP A 141 -23.50 -2.44 -3.46
C TRP A 141 -24.26 -2.85 -2.21
N GLY A 142 -25.48 -3.35 -2.36
CA GLY A 142 -26.24 -3.94 -1.26
C GLY A 142 -25.56 -5.18 -0.68
N TYR A 143 -25.04 -6.04 -1.54
CA TYR A 143 -24.31 -7.25 -1.15
C TYR A 143 -22.97 -6.90 -0.48
N ALA A 144 -22.18 -6.03 -1.09
CA ALA A 144 -20.92 -5.58 -0.52
C ALA A 144 -21.11 -4.98 0.88
N ARG A 145 -22.11 -4.10 1.07
CA ARG A 145 -22.45 -3.54 2.38
C ARG A 145 -22.83 -4.57 3.43
N LYS A 146 -23.38 -5.70 3.03
CA LYS A 146 -23.77 -6.78 3.95
C LYS A 146 -22.57 -7.60 4.41
N TYR A 147 -21.59 -7.84 3.54
CA TYR A 147 -20.51 -8.79 3.76
C TYR A 147 -19.14 -8.18 4.01
N THR A 148 -19.00 -6.85 3.93
CA THR A 148 -17.76 -6.15 4.30
C THR A 148 -17.89 -5.46 5.65
N ASN A 149 -16.83 -5.52 6.45
CA ASN A 149 -16.74 -4.78 7.72
C ASN A 149 -16.25 -3.35 7.50
N LEU A 150 -15.33 -3.17 6.55
CA LEU A 150 -14.78 -1.88 6.15
C LEU A 150 -15.48 -1.43 4.86
N LYS A 151 -16.10 -0.25 4.88
CA LYS A 151 -16.99 0.23 3.82
C LYS A 151 -16.58 1.59 3.32
N ASP A 152 -16.85 1.83 2.03
CA ASP A 152 -16.68 3.13 1.37
C ASP A 152 -15.30 3.78 1.62
N GLY A 153 -14.22 2.98 1.63
CA GLY A 153 -12.86 3.45 1.81
C GLY A 153 -12.02 3.27 0.54
N TYR A 154 -11.31 4.31 0.16
CA TYR A 154 -10.49 4.36 -1.06
C TYR A 154 -9.10 4.88 -0.74
N VAL A 155 -8.07 4.12 -1.11
CA VAL A 155 -6.69 4.51 -0.87
C VAL A 155 -6.19 5.45 -1.96
N VAL A 156 -5.41 6.45 -1.54
CA VAL A 156 -4.59 7.29 -2.41
C VAL A 156 -3.22 7.41 -1.74
N ARG A 157 -2.16 6.98 -2.42
CA ARG A 157 -0.81 6.98 -1.85
C ARG A 157 0.19 7.69 -2.74
N TYR A 158 1.03 8.49 -2.12
CA TYR A 158 2.21 9.09 -2.74
C TYR A 158 3.44 8.76 -1.88
N ALA A 159 4.31 7.86 -2.38
CA ALA A 159 5.45 7.30 -1.63
C ALA A 159 5.01 6.58 -0.34
N ASP A 160 5.44 7.05 0.81
CA ASP A 160 5.07 6.59 2.15
C ASP A 160 3.86 7.32 2.74
N ASP A 161 3.50 8.47 2.18
CA ASP A 161 2.29 9.21 2.54
C ASP A 161 1.05 8.61 1.88
N PHE A 162 0.10 8.16 2.67
CA PHE A 162 -1.15 7.61 2.16
C PHE A 162 -2.36 8.15 2.91
N LYS A 163 -3.44 8.27 2.15
CA LYS A 163 -4.73 8.73 2.66
C LYS A 163 -5.80 7.68 2.33
N ILE A 164 -6.70 7.41 3.26
CA ILE A 164 -7.89 6.60 2.98
C ILE A 164 -9.09 7.51 3.08
N MET A 165 -9.73 7.73 1.93
CA MET A 165 -10.89 8.61 1.81
C MET A 165 -12.17 7.84 2.11
N CYS A 166 -12.96 8.31 3.08
CA CYS A 166 -14.16 7.68 3.56
C CYS A 166 -15.37 8.63 3.48
N ARG A 167 -16.56 8.07 3.39
CA ARG A 167 -17.79 8.86 3.34
C ARG A 167 -18.31 9.23 4.73
N SER A 168 -18.14 8.39 5.75
CA SER A 168 -18.60 8.62 7.11
C SER A 168 -17.46 8.61 8.12
N TYR A 169 -17.64 9.33 9.22
CA TYR A 169 -16.70 9.33 10.33
C TYR A 169 -16.50 7.94 10.94
N THR A 170 -17.60 7.20 11.09
CA THR A 170 -17.57 5.84 11.65
C THR A 170 -16.74 4.88 10.78
N ASP A 171 -16.85 4.98 9.45
CA ASP A 171 -16.05 4.16 8.56
C ASP A 171 -14.59 4.58 8.60
N ALA A 172 -14.31 5.90 8.67
CA ALA A 172 -12.93 6.39 8.82
C ALA A 172 -12.27 5.87 10.11
N GLN A 173 -12.97 5.88 11.25
CA GLN A 173 -12.44 5.30 12.50
C GLN A 173 -12.14 3.80 12.37
N ARG A 174 -13.04 3.04 11.74
CA ARG A 174 -12.81 1.60 11.49
C ARG A 174 -11.59 1.37 10.61
N TYR A 175 -11.44 2.13 9.54
CA TYR A 175 -10.26 2.05 8.68
C TYR A 175 -8.98 2.43 9.43
N TYR A 176 -9.01 3.47 10.26
CA TYR A 176 -7.86 3.86 11.08
C TYR A 176 -7.37 2.70 11.94
N HIS A 177 -8.23 2.12 12.78
CA HIS A 177 -7.85 1.01 13.65
C HIS A 177 -7.37 -0.21 12.86
N ALA A 178 -8.11 -0.60 11.82
CA ALA A 178 -7.74 -1.74 10.99
C ALA A 178 -6.43 -1.53 10.25
N THR A 179 -6.13 -0.30 9.80
CA THR A 179 -4.87 0.05 9.13
C THR A 179 -3.70 0.01 10.10
N VAL A 180 -3.85 0.54 11.31
CA VAL A 180 -2.83 0.47 12.36
C VAL A 180 -2.50 -0.98 12.70
N ASP A 181 -3.52 -1.81 12.88
CA ASP A 181 -3.33 -3.24 13.15
C ASP A 181 -2.64 -3.96 11.97
N PHE A 182 -3.00 -3.62 10.74
CA PHE A 182 -2.38 -4.18 9.55
C PHE A 182 -0.90 -3.78 9.44
N LEU A 183 -0.57 -2.51 9.62
CA LEU A 183 0.82 -2.03 9.61
C LEU A 183 1.67 -2.77 10.65
N LYS A 184 1.21 -2.87 11.88
CA LYS A 184 1.93 -3.57 12.96
C LYS A 184 2.03 -5.07 12.75
N SER A 185 0.92 -5.74 12.48
CA SER A 185 0.87 -7.20 12.42
C SER A 185 1.48 -7.76 11.14
N ARG A 186 1.16 -7.16 9.99
CA ARG A 186 1.52 -7.67 8.66
C ARG A 186 2.81 -7.07 8.12
N LEU A 187 2.99 -5.76 8.22
CA LEU A 187 4.15 -5.07 7.67
C LEU A 187 5.28 -4.88 8.68
N LYS A 188 5.01 -5.06 9.98
CA LYS A 188 5.98 -4.83 11.06
C LYS A 188 6.45 -3.37 11.11
N LEU A 189 5.54 -2.45 10.84
CA LEU A 189 5.76 -1.02 10.84
C LEU A 189 4.97 -0.37 11.98
N ASP A 190 5.58 0.57 12.68
CA ASP A 190 4.94 1.37 13.72
C ASP A 190 4.47 2.71 13.14
N ILE A 191 3.43 3.28 13.73
CA ILE A 191 2.93 4.61 13.39
C ILE A 191 3.62 5.66 14.26
N SER A 192 3.72 6.87 13.72
CA SER A 192 4.10 8.06 14.51
C SER A 192 3.01 8.39 15.54
N PRO A 193 3.39 8.93 16.70
CA PRO A 193 2.43 9.30 17.75
C PRO A 193 1.51 10.45 17.36
#